data_7abb94e638cbd09cd10089ec1c403a75
#
_entry.id   7abb94e638cbd09cd10089ec1c403a75
#
_cell.length_a   1.000
_cell.length_b   1.000
_cell.length_c   1.000
_cell.angle_alpha   90.00
_cell.angle_beta   90.00
_cell.angle_gamma   90.00
#
_symmetry.space_group_name_H-M   'P 1'
#
loop_
_entity.id
_entity.type
_entity.pdbx_description
1 polymer ?
#
loop_
_entity_poly.entity_id
_entity_poly.type
_entity_poly.pdbx_seq_one_letter_code
_entity_poly.pdbx_strand_id
1 'polypeptide(L)'
;RQVIFITDGAVGNEAALLEALSSNLGDSRLFTVSIGSAPNSWFMRKAAQLGRGTHTHIGDTRDVADKMAALFEQLARPAAVDFQIEWPAAVDAWPERLPDLYQGQLLSAVANFGPTMPVGDITVSGKINGQAWHQRLQLDAHSAAEGSSGHAGVASVWARQKIAGLMDQKIAGREGASVRAEVLPLALKHRLLSPYTSFVAVEQVVSRPMGESADSKAVPNTAPLGQSPQTFAYPRTATTGPAKVWFGVFCLFLAMIIWVLRQPEVDHVPSDHE
;
A
#
# COMPACT_ATOMS: atom_id res chain seq x y z
N ARG A 1 -5.15 -0.03 -24.66
CA ARG A 1 -5.92 -1.01 -23.89
C ARG A 1 -6.17 -0.49 -22.49
N GLN A 2 -7.40 -0.69 -21.96
CA GLN A 2 -7.77 -0.36 -20.59
C GLN A 2 -8.08 -1.66 -19.85
N VAL A 3 -7.56 -1.79 -18.62
CA VAL A 3 -7.79 -2.92 -17.73
C VAL A 3 -8.38 -2.37 -16.43
N ILE A 4 -9.47 -2.96 -15.97
CA ILE A 4 -10.09 -2.62 -14.68
C ILE A 4 -9.89 -3.80 -13.74
N PHE A 5 -9.21 -3.58 -12.64
CA PHE A 5 -8.98 -4.56 -11.59
C PHE A 5 -9.87 -4.23 -10.39
N ILE A 6 -10.76 -5.15 -10.05
CA ILE A 6 -11.73 -4.98 -8.95
C ILE A 6 -11.45 -6.02 -7.88
N THR A 7 -11.39 -5.60 -6.62
CA THR A 7 -11.22 -6.49 -5.47
C THR A 7 -11.91 -5.93 -4.22
N ASP A 8 -12.38 -6.82 -3.38
CA ASP A 8 -12.98 -6.53 -2.07
C ASP A 8 -12.06 -6.92 -0.89
N GLY A 9 -10.89 -7.49 -1.18
CA GLY A 9 -9.99 -8.06 -0.18
C GLY A 9 -8.57 -7.53 -0.22
N ALA A 10 -7.74 -8.12 0.64
CA ALA A 10 -6.31 -7.91 0.64
C ALA A 10 -5.65 -8.70 -0.49
N VAL A 11 -4.65 -8.09 -1.10
CA VAL A 11 -3.79 -8.74 -2.10
C VAL A 11 -2.51 -9.18 -1.40
N GLY A 12 -2.16 -10.45 -1.54
CA GLY A 12 -0.88 -10.96 -1.04
C GLY A 12 0.26 -10.72 -2.02
N ASN A 13 1.51 -10.75 -1.53
CA ASN A 13 2.73 -10.59 -2.34
C ASN A 13 2.78 -9.31 -3.20
N GLU A 14 2.40 -8.20 -2.59
CA GLU A 14 2.25 -6.88 -3.23
C GLU A 14 3.49 -6.44 -4.00
N ALA A 15 4.68 -6.64 -3.42
CA ALA A 15 5.94 -6.20 -4.02
C ALA A 15 6.18 -6.88 -5.38
N ALA A 16 6.02 -8.20 -5.45
CA ALA A 16 6.19 -8.94 -6.71
C ALA A 16 5.13 -8.59 -7.75
N LEU A 17 3.89 -8.31 -7.30
CA LEU A 17 2.83 -7.87 -8.21
C LEU A 17 3.10 -6.48 -8.78
N LEU A 18 3.59 -5.52 -7.97
CA LEU A 18 3.96 -4.19 -8.45
C LEU A 18 5.15 -4.24 -9.41
N GLU A 19 6.14 -5.08 -9.14
CA GLU A 19 7.27 -5.33 -10.05
C GLU A 19 6.79 -5.92 -11.38
N ALA A 20 5.93 -6.94 -11.34
CA ALA A 20 5.34 -7.54 -12.53
C ALA A 20 4.50 -6.53 -13.33
N LEU A 21 3.74 -5.67 -12.66
CA LEU A 21 2.98 -4.60 -13.30
C LEU A 21 3.91 -3.60 -13.98
N SER A 22 4.97 -3.15 -13.30
CA SER A 22 5.92 -2.18 -13.87
C SER A 22 6.62 -2.70 -15.12
N SER A 23 6.85 -4.02 -15.19
CA SER A 23 7.59 -4.66 -16.29
C SER A 23 6.71 -5.09 -17.47
N ASN A 24 5.44 -5.44 -17.22
CA ASN A 24 4.60 -6.12 -18.22
C ASN A 24 3.39 -5.31 -18.72
N LEU A 25 3.09 -4.16 -18.11
CA LEU A 25 1.87 -3.42 -18.43
C LEU A 25 1.90 -2.79 -19.84
N GLY A 26 3.10 -2.45 -20.35
CA GLY A 26 3.29 -1.82 -21.65
C GLY A 26 2.45 -0.55 -21.80
N ASP A 27 1.72 -0.44 -22.91
CA ASP A 27 0.82 0.69 -23.18
C ASP A 27 -0.58 0.57 -22.58
N SER A 28 -0.84 -0.51 -21.83
CA SER A 28 -2.13 -0.70 -21.17
C SER A 28 -2.28 0.26 -19.97
N ARG A 29 -3.51 0.73 -19.75
CA ARG A 29 -3.86 1.52 -18.57
C ARG A 29 -4.58 0.64 -17.56
N LEU A 30 -4.18 0.75 -16.30
CA LEU A 30 -4.76 -0.05 -15.23
C LEU A 30 -5.56 0.85 -14.28
N PHE A 31 -6.85 0.59 -14.21
CA PHE A 31 -7.77 1.20 -13.26
C PHE A 31 -8.06 0.22 -12.15
N THR A 32 -8.04 0.67 -10.91
CA THR A 32 -8.29 -0.21 -9.77
C THR A 32 -9.51 0.24 -9.01
N VAL A 33 -10.34 -0.72 -8.61
CA VAL A 33 -11.54 -0.50 -7.81
C VAL A 33 -11.43 -1.36 -6.57
N SER A 34 -11.46 -0.73 -5.41
CA SER A 34 -11.52 -1.43 -4.13
C SER A 34 -12.88 -1.26 -3.48
N ILE A 35 -13.47 -2.37 -3.02
CA ILE A 35 -14.80 -2.41 -2.42
C ILE A 35 -14.67 -2.85 -0.96
N GLY A 36 -15.42 -2.20 -0.06
CA GLY A 36 -15.48 -2.58 1.36
C GLY A 36 -14.72 -1.66 2.29
N SER A 37 -14.70 -2.02 3.57
CA SER A 37 -14.19 -1.17 4.67
C SER A 37 -12.68 -1.23 4.88
N ALA A 38 -12.01 -2.28 4.43
CA ALA A 38 -10.59 -2.52 4.71
C ALA A 38 -9.79 -3.08 3.52
N PRO A 39 -9.93 -2.53 2.31
CA PRO A 39 -9.10 -2.94 1.18
C PRO A 39 -7.68 -2.41 1.36
N ASN A 40 -6.71 -3.07 0.72
CA ASN A 40 -5.35 -2.54 0.64
C ASN A 40 -5.28 -1.33 -0.31
N SER A 41 -5.75 -0.19 0.17
CA SER A 41 -5.82 1.05 -0.62
C SER A 41 -4.45 1.58 -1.05
N TRP A 42 -3.37 1.24 -0.34
CA TRP A 42 -2.02 1.63 -0.75
C TRP A 42 -1.61 0.87 -2.02
N PHE A 43 -1.75 -0.45 -2.03
CA PHE A 43 -1.46 -1.29 -3.19
C PHE A 43 -2.30 -0.87 -4.40
N MET A 44 -3.60 -0.69 -4.20
CA MET A 44 -4.53 -0.33 -5.27
C MET A 44 -4.19 1.01 -5.92
N ARG A 45 -3.90 2.04 -5.11
CA ARG A 45 -3.43 3.33 -5.65
C ARG A 45 -2.11 3.21 -6.38
N LYS A 46 -1.17 2.43 -5.81
CA LYS A 46 0.15 2.26 -6.41
C LYS A 46 0.07 1.51 -7.74
N ALA A 47 -0.71 0.45 -7.82
CA ALA A 47 -0.95 -0.30 -9.04
C ALA A 47 -1.60 0.58 -10.13
N ALA A 48 -2.61 1.37 -9.77
CA ALA A 48 -3.23 2.32 -10.70
C ALA A 48 -2.23 3.38 -11.19
N GLN A 49 -1.41 3.94 -10.31
CA GLN A 49 -0.38 4.92 -10.64
C GLN A 49 0.65 4.35 -11.63
N LEU A 50 1.18 3.16 -11.36
CA LEU A 50 2.10 2.47 -12.28
C LEU A 50 1.44 2.20 -13.64
N GLY A 51 0.14 1.88 -13.62
CA GLY A 51 -0.67 1.64 -14.79
C GLY A 51 -1.25 2.89 -15.46
N ARG A 52 -0.83 4.09 -15.10
CA ARG A 52 -1.31 5.35 -15.68
C ARG A 52 -2.84 5.51 -15.64
N GLY A 53 -3.49 4.84 -14.70
CA GLY A 53 -4.93 4.93 -14.47
C GLY A 53 -5.24 5.54 -13.11
N THR A 54 -6.46 5.29 -12.63
CA THR A 54 -6.96 5.85 -11.37
C THR A 54 -7.45 4.75 -10.44
N HIS A 55 -7.45 5.05 -9.14
CA HIS A 55 -8.02 4.20 -8.12
C HIS A 55 -9.36 4.76 -7.65
N THR A 56 -10.39 3.92 -7.66
CA THR A 56 -11.72 4.21 -7.12
C THR A 56 -11.95 3.36 -5.87
N HIS A 57 -12.28 4.00 -4.76
CA HIS A 57 -12.68 3.32 -3.54
C HIS A 57 -14.18 3.38 -3.33
N ILE A 58 -14.80 2.24 -3.06
CA ILE A 58 -16.23 2.06 -2.79
C ILE A 58 -16.36 1.50 -1.38
N GLY A 59 -16.63 2.38 -0.40
CA GLY A 59 -16.73 1.99 1.01
C GLY A 59 -18.06 1.32 1.38
N ASP A 60 -19.12 1.62 0.63
CA ASP A 60 -20.47 1.07 0.84
C ASP A 60 -21.02 0.48 -0.47
N THR A 61 -21.66 -0.67 -0.37
CA THR A 61 -22.25 -1.34 -1.54
C THR A 61 -23.37 -0.52 -2.20
N ARG A 62 -23.99 0.40 -1.47
CA ARG A 62 -25.00 1.33 -1.98
C ARG A 62 -24.42 2.33 -3.00
N ASP A 63 -23.13 2.66 -2.87
CA ASP A 63 -22.44 3.61 -3.73
C ASP A 63 -21.86 2.97 -5.01
N VAL A 64 -21.97 1.64 -5.17
CA VAL A 64 -21.36 0.92 -6.30
C VAL A 64 -21.83 1.45 -7.64
N ALA A 65 -23.15 1.64 -7.82
CA ALA A 65 -23.70 2.09 -9.10
C ALA A 65 -23.16 3.46 -9.48
N ASP A 66 -23.20 4.43 -8.57
CA ASP A 66 -22.77 5.81 -8.83
C ASP A 66 -21.26 5.91 -9.06
N LYS A 67 -20.46 5.22 -8.23
CA LYS A 67 -18.99 5.23 -8.37
C LYS A 67 -18.54 4.55 -9.65
N MET A 68 -19.16 3.42 -10.03
CA MET A 68 -18.85 2.73 -11.27
C MET A 68 -19.32 3.55 -12.49
N ALA A 69 -20.49 4.19 -12.44
CA ALA A 69 -20.93 5.08 -13.51
C ALA A 69 -19.95 6.23 -13.73
N ALA A 70 -19.50 6.89 -12.65
CA ALA A 70 -18.50 7.95 -12.72
C ALA A 70 -17.16 7.45 -13.30
N LEU A 71 -16.70 6.26 -12.91
CA LEU A 71 -15.49 5.65 -13.49
C LEU A 71 -15.66 5.39 -14.98
N PHE A 72 -16.78 4.81 -15.43
CA PHE A 72 -17.02 4.56 -16.85
C PHE A 72 -17.15 5.85 -17.66
N GLU A 73 -17.78 6.88 -17.12
CA GLU A 73 -17.82 8.19 -17.75
C GLU A 73 -16.42 8.79 -17.92
N GLN A 74 -15.56 8.67 -16.89
CA GLN A 74 -14.16 9.07 -16.95
C GLN A 74 -13.38 8.31 -18.03
N LEU A 75 -13.60 6.99 -18.13
CA LEU A 75 -12.94 6.12 -19.12
C LEU A 75 -13.41 6.39 -20.57
N ALA A 76 -14.63 6.83 -20.74
CA ALA A 76 -15.20 7.16 -22.05
C ALA A 76 -14.65 8.48 -22.64
N ARG A 77 -14.04 9.33 -21.81
CA ARG A 77 -13.49 10.62 -22.21
C ARG A 77 -12.00 10.52 -22.54
N PRO A 78 -11.48 11.32 -23.49
CA PRO A 78 -10.06 11.33 -23.79
C PRO A 78 -9.26 11.82 -22.59
N ALA A 79 -8.20 11.09 -22.25
CA ALA A 79 -7.22 11.53 -21.28
C ALA A 79 -6.22 12.48 -21.94
N ALA A 80 -5.72 13.45 -21.19
CA ALA A 80 -4.52 14.18 -21.59
C ALA A 80 -3.30 13.34 -21.22
N VAL A 81 -2.38 13.18 -22.15
CA VAL A 81 -1.26 12.25 -22.04
C VAL A 81 0.06 12.89 -22.48
N ASP A 82 1.16 12.19 -22.29
CA ASP A 82 2.50 12.59 -22.72
C ASP A 82 2.89 13.97 -22.17
N PHE A 83 2.57 14.26 -20.92
CA PHE A 83 2.94 15.52 -20.29
C PHE A 83 4.44 15.66 -20.14
N GLN A 84 4.91 16.85 -20.49
CA GLN A 84 6.28 17.31 -20.30
C GLN A 84 6.28 18.72 -19.71
N ILE A 85 7.24 19.01 -18.84
CA ILE A 85 7.44 20.34 -18.30
C ILE A 85 8.86 20.79 -18.67
N GLU A 86 8.95 21.87 -19.42
CA GLU A 86 10.21 22.56 -19.71
C GLU A 86 10.38 23.66 -18.67
N TRP A 87 11.49 23.60 -17.96
CA TRP A 87 11.82 24.52 -16.90
C TRP A 87 12.85 25.57 -17.41
N PRO A 88 12.82 26.79 -16.90
CA PRO A 88 13.75 27.85 -17.37
C PRO A 88 15.21 27.62 -16.94
N ALA A 89 15.46 26.70 -16.03
CA ALA A 89 16.79 26.32 -15.55
C ALA A 89 16.81 24.83 -15.11
N ALA A 90 18.02 24.33 -14.82
CA ALA A 90 18.19 23.00 -14.23
C ALA A 90 17.46 22.91 -12.90
N VAL A 91 16.71 21.84 -12.71
CA VAL A 91 15.79 21.68 -11.60
C VAL A 91 15.73 20.23 -11.13
N ASP A 92 15.51 20.05 -9.83
CA ASP A 92 15.14 18.74 -9.24
C ASP A 92 13.62 18.71 -9.09
N ALA A 93 12.92 18.22 -10.11
CA ALA A 93 11.45 18.23 -10.21
C ALA A 93 10.86 16.84 -10.05
N TRP A 94 9.73 16.76 -9.36
CA TRP A 94 9.04 15.50 -9.07
C TRP A 94 7.51 15.65 -9.23
N PRO A 95 6.81 14.59 -9.73
CA PRO A 95 7.37 13.31 -10.17
C PRO A 95 8.17 13.44 -11.47
N GLU A 96 9.18 12.58 -11.68
CA GLU A 96 9.97 12.55 -12.92
C GLU A 96 9.11 12.24 -14.15
N ARG A 97 8.15 11.35 -13.97
CA ARG A 97 7.16 11.01 -14.99
C ARG A 97 5.80 11.50 -14.54
N LEU A 98 5.23 12.38 -15.32
CA LEU A 98 3.89 12.90 -15.07
C LEU A 98 2.82 11.85 -15.44
N PRO A 99 1.75 11.70 -14.62
CA PRO A 99 0.66 10.79 -14.92
C PRO A 99 -0.20 11.27 -16.08
N ASP A 100 -0.92 10.34 -16.71
CA ASP A 100 -2.02 10.71 -17.60
C ASP A 100 -3.10 11.45 -16.77
N LEU A 101 -3.72 12.47 -17.34
CA LEU A 101 -4.71 13.31 -16.66
C LEU A 101 -6.10 13.04 -17.21
N TYR A 102 -6.98 12.58 -16.33
CA TYR A 102 -8.38 12.34 -16.64
C TYR A 102 -9.23 13.53 -16.21
N GLN A 103 -10.41 13.66 -16.79
CA GLN A 103 -11.30 14.78 -16.47
C GLN A 103 -11.59 14.87 -14.95
N GLY A 104 -11.53 16.09 -14.41
CA GLY A 104 -11.73 16.37 -13.00
C GLY A 104 -10.53 16.12 -12.10
N GLN A 105 -9.39 15.69 -12.66
CA GLN A 105 -8.15 15.50 -11.92
C GLN A 105 -7.24 16.71 -11.99
N LEU A 106 -6.38 16.83 -10.99
CA LEU A 106 -5.32 17.85 -10.93
C LEU A 106 -3.97 17.20 -11.17
N LEU A 107 -3.16 17.84 -12.02
CA LEU A 107 -1.74 17.52 -12.17
C LEU A 107 -0.93 18.44 -11.26
N SER A 108 -0.08 17.84 -10.44
CA SER A 108 0.81 18.57 -9.55
C SER A 108 2.24 18.12 -9.78
N ALA A 109 3.11 19.06 -10.04
CA ALA A 109 4.55 18.87 -10.06
C ALA A 109 5.20 19.86 -9.12
N VAL A 110 6.25 19.44 -8.42
CA VAL A 110 7.01 20.29 -7.51
C VAL A 110 8.47 20.28 -7.91
N ALA A 111 9.10 21.43 -7.82
CA ALA A 111 10.44 21.67 -8.32
C ALA A 111 11.30 22.35 -7.27
N ASN A 112 12.56 21.92 -7.17
CA ASN A 112 13.58 22.56 -6.35
C ASN A 112 14.67 23.14 -7.25
N PHE A 113 14.74 24.45 -7.35
CA PHE A 113 15.74 25.17 -8.13
C PHE A 113 17.04 25.43 -7.36
N GLY A 114 17.15 24.96 -6.11
CA GLY A 114 18.28 25.29 -5.25
C GLY A 114 18.14 26.68 -4.60
N PRO A 115 19.26 27.39 -4.37
CA PRO A 115 19.24 28.64 -3.61
C PRO A 115 18.70 29.85 -4.40
N THR A 116 18.66 29.78 -5.73
CA THR A 116 18.25 30.88 -6.58
C THR A 116 17.08 30.48 -7.45
N MET A 117 15.97 31.21 -7.33
CA MET A 117 14.81 31.04 -8.18
C MET A 117 15.10 31.62 -9.57
N PRO A 118 14.94 30.85 -10.65
CA PRO A 118 15.15 31.38 -11.99
C PRO A 118 14.00 32.28 -12.42
N VAL A 119 14.30 33.20 -13.33
CA VAL A 119 13.30 33.97 -14.07
C VAL A 119 13.20 33.39 -15.47
N GLY A 120 11.99 33.28 -16.01
CA GLY A 120 11.74 32.73 -17.34
C GLY A 120 10.43 31.99 -17.44
N ASP A 121 10.23 31.30 -18.54
CA ASP A 121 9.00 30.61 -18.84
C ASP A 121 9.06 29.13 -18.41
N ILE A 122 8.02 28.65 -17.75
CA ILE A 122 7.71 27.21 -17.61
C ILE A 122 6.75 26.88 -18.73
N THR A 123 7.10 25.90 -19.56
CA THR A 123 6.19 25.40 -20.61
C THR A 123 5.71 24.01 -20.24
N VAL A 124 4.41 23.85 -20.10
CA VAL A 124 3.77 22.55 -19.94
C VAL A 124 3.20 22.13 -21.27
N SER A 125 3.56 20.97 -21.76
CA SER A 125 3.05 20.42 -23.03
C SER A 125 2.50 19.02 -22.84
N GLY A 126 1.68 18.58 -23.79
CA GLY A 126 1.05 17.25 -23.78
C GLY A 126 0.19 17.03 -25.00
N LYS A 127 -0.60 15.94 -24.98
CA LYS A 127 -1.54 15.63 -26.05
C LYS A 127 -2.93 15.41 -25.45
N ILE A 128 -3.95 15.98 -26.09
CA ILE A 128 -5.36 15.75 -25.76
C ILE A 128 -6.02 15.24 -27.04
N ASN A 129 -6.59 14.05 -27.01
CA ASN A 129 -7.21 13.41 -28.18
C ASN A 129 -6.26 13.36 -29.41
N GLY A 130 -4.97 13.09 -29.15
CA GLY A 130 -3.94 13.04 -30.20
C GLY A 130 -3.45 14.39 -30.72
N GLN A 131 -4.07 15.49 -30.30
CA GLN A 131 -3.65 16.85 -30.67
C GLN A 131 -2.67 17.41 -29.65
N ALA A 132 -1.58 18.01 -30.14
CA ALA A 132 -0.61 18.67 -29.28
C ALA A 132 -1.23 19.89 -28.58
N TRP A 133 -0.95 20.01 -27.32
CA TRP A 133 -1.36 21.12 -26.46
C TRP A 133 -0.17 21.63 -25.67
N HIS A 134 -0.10 22.93 -25.43
CA HIS A 134 0.89 23.53 -24.54
C HIS A 134 0.31 24.73 -23.81
N GLN A 135 0.84 24.97 -22.61
CA GLN A 135 0.56 26.12 -21.77
C GLN A 135 1.87 26.69 -21.26
N ARG A 136 1.96 28.03 -21.25
CA ARG A 136 3.13 28.72 -20.74
C ARG A 136 2.79 29.52 -19.49
N LEU A 137 3.65 29.40 -18.47
CA LEU A 137 3.57 30.14 -17.22
C LEU A 137 4.89 30.93 -17.06
N GLN A 138 4.81 32.23 -16.88
CA GLN A 138 5.99 33.07 -16.66
C GLN A 138 6.34 33.11 -15.17
N LEU A 139 7.60 32.80 -14.85
CA LEU A 139 8.20 33.07 -13.55
C LEU A 139 8.88 34.41 -13.59
N ASP A 140 8.38 35.38 -12.86
CA ASP A 140 8.95 36.71 -12.73
C ASP A 140 9.74 36.86 -11.39
N ALA A 141 10.48 37.95 -11.29
CA ALA A 141 11.27 38.23 -10.08
C ALA A 141 10.41 38.48 -8.83
N HIS A 142 9.15 38.87 -9.02
CA HIS A 142 8.21 39.09 -7.90
C HIS A 142 7.75 37.77 -7.33
N SER A 143 7.35 36.81 -8.17
CA SER A 143 7.03 35.41 -7.77
C SER A 143 8.23 34.73 -7.09
N ALA A 144 9.47 35.06 -7.55
CA ALA A 144 10.69 34.58 -6.94
C ALA A 144 10.90 35.12 -5.51
N ALA A 145 10.60 36.41 -5.28
CA ALA A 145 10.73 37.05 -3.98
C ALA A 145 9.68 36.55 -2.98
N GLU A 146 8.44 36.37 -3.42
CA GLU A 146 7.38 35.80 -2.59
C GLU A 146 7.63 34.31 -2.25
N GLY A 147 8.14 33.53 -3.20
CA GLY A 147 8.53 32.13 -3.01
C GLY A 147 9.68 31.94 -2.02
N SER A 148 10.58 32.94 -1.90
CA SER A 148 11.71 32.91 -0.96
C SER A 148 11.30 33.12 0.52
N SER A 149 10.11 33.64 0.79
CA SER A 149 9.54 33.79 2.14
C SER A 149 9.05 32.49 2.80
N GLY A 150 9.62 31.36 2.36
CA GLY A 150 9.68 30.15 3.16
C GLY A 150 8.35 29.49 3.49
N HIS A 151 7.60 29.08 2.48
CA HIS A 151 6.54 28.10 2.74
C HIS A 151 7.20 26.74 3.07
N ALA A 152 7.53 26.52 4.34
CA ALA A 152 8.16 25.27 4.83
C ALA A 152 7.39 24.00 4.38
N GLY A 153 6.06 24.13 4.12
CA GLY A 153 5.23 23.08 3.58
C GLY A 153 5.62 22.64 2.16
N VAL A 154 5.98 23.56 1.27
CA VAL A 154 6.33 23.23 -0.13
C VAL A 154 7.59 22.37 -0.20
N ALA A 155 8.62 22.70 0.61
CA ALA A 155 9.83 21.91 0.68
C ALA A 155 9.54 20.46 1.17
N SER A 156 8.61 20.29 2.10
CA SER A 156 8.18 18.97 2.57
C SER A 156 7.37 18.22 1.51
N VAL A 157 6.57 18.92 0.71
CA VAL A 157 5.83 18.31 -0.41
C VAL A 157 6.81 17.81 -1.48
N TRP A 158 7.79 18.64 -1.87
CA TRP A 158 8.83 18.25 -2.80
C TRP A 158 9.61 17.02 -2.30
N ALA A 159 10.04 17.03 -1.04
CA ALA A 159 10.77 15.92 -0.46
C ALA A 159 9.93 14.62 -0.44
N ARG A 160 8.62 14.71 -0.15
CA ARG A 160 7.70 13.56 -0.22
C ARG A 160 7.56 13.01 -1.63
N GLN A 161 7.40 13.87 -2.63
CA GLN A 161 7.30 13.46 -4.02
C GLN A 161 8.61 12.79 -4.49
N LYS A 162 9.76 13.35 -4.10
CA LYS A 162 11.06 12.76 -4.39
C LYS A 162 11.23 11.39 -3.75
N ILE A 163 10.91 11.25 -2.46
CA ILE A 163 10.95 9.96 -1.76
C ILE A 163 10.02 8.96 -2.45
N ALA A 164 8.80 9.35 -2.82
CA ALA A 164 7.86 8.49 -3.51
C ALA A 164 8.41 8.00 -4.85
N GLY A 165 9.00 8.91 -5.66
CA GLY A 165 9.61 8.55 -6.93
C GLY A 165 10.81 7.62 -6.79
N LEU A 166 11.69 7.87 -5.80
CA LEU A 166 12.81 6.97 -5.49
C LEU A 166 12.34 5.58 -5.07
N MET A 167 11.25 5.49 -4.30
CA MET A 167 10.63 4.21 -3.95
C MET A 167 10.01 3.52 -5.17
N ASP A 168 9.48 4.27 -6.14
CA ASP A 168 8.99 3.73 -7.41
C ASP A 168 10.12 3.15 -8.26
N GLN A 169 11.27 3.84 -8.30
CA GLN A 169 12.46 3.32 -8.97
C GLN A 169 12.95 2.00 -8.33
N LYS A 170 12.82 1.86 -6.98
CA LYS A 170 13.10 0.57 -6.31
C LYS A 170 12.14 -0.52 -6.77
N ILE A 171 10.84 -0.23 -6.89
CA ILE A 171 9.85 -1.18 -7.43
C ILE A 171 10.20 -1.57 -8.88
N ALA A 172 10.70 -0.63 -9.66
CA ALA A 172 11.14 -0.85 -11.03
C ALA A 172 12.51 -1.58 -11.13
N GLY A 173 13.09 -2.05 -10.02
CA GLY A 173 14.30 -2.86 -10.00
C GLY A 173 15.60 -2.12 -9.65
N ARG A 174 15.53 -0.81 -9.30
CA ARG A 174 16.71 -0.10 -8.81
C ARG A 174 17.19 -0.69 -7.48
N GLU A 175 18.51 -0.80 -7.30
CA GLU A 175 19.11 -1.38 -6.10
C GLU A 175 18.65 -0.69 -4.80
N GLY A 176 18.17 -1.47 -3.84
CA GLY A 176 17.60 -0.97 -2.61
C GLY A 176 18.57 -0.21 -1.71
N ALA A 177 19.87 -0.57 -1.73
CA ALA A 177 20.89 0.14 -0.97
C ALA A 177 21.13 1.55 -1.51
N SER A 178 21.17 1.71 -2.83
CA SER A 178 21.28 3.01 -3.50
C SER A 178 20.08 3.91 -3.19
N VAL A 179 18.86 3.39 -3.30
CA VAL A 179 17.62 4.12 -2.97
C VAL A 179 17.61 4.54 -1.50
N ARG A 180 18.02 3.67 -0.58
CA ARG A 180 18.10 4.00 0.85
C ARG A 180 19.08 5.14 1.13
N ALA A 181 20.25 5.13 0.46
CA ALA A 181 21.27 6.17 0.63
C ALA A 181 20.76 7.57 0.24
N GLU A 182 19.83 7.66 -0.70
CA GLU A 182 19.20 8.92 -1.11
C GLU A 182 17.98 9.29 -0.26
N VAL A 183 17.13 8.31 0.09
CA VAL A 183 15.89 8.55 0.85
C VAL A 183 16.17 8.92 2.31
N LEU A 184 17.12 8.26 2.96
CA LEU A 184 17.36 8.43 4.40
C LEU A 184 17.74 9.88 4.77
N PRO A 185 18.76 10.52 4.16
CA PRO A 185 19.12 11.91 4.49
C PRO A 185 17.99 12.89 4.16
N LEU A 186 17.26 12.67 3.07
CA LEU A 186 16.14 13.49 2.67
C LEU A 186 14.99 13.43 3.68
N ALA A 187 14.62 12.22 4.11
CA ALA A 187 13.58 12.00 5.09
C ALA A 187 13.93 12.62 6.46
N LEU A 188 15.18 12.47 6.92
CA LEU A 188 15.66 13.08 8.17
C LEU A 188 15.67 14.61 8.10
N LYS A 189 16.18 15.19 6.99
CA LYS A 189 16.24 16.65 6.79
C LYS A 189 14.86 17.29 6.83
N HIS A 190 13.86 16.67 6.21
CA HIS A 190 12.50 17.20 6.12
C HIS A 190 11.55 16.64 7.20
N ARG A 191 12.06 15.83 8.16
CA ARG A 191 11.28 15.19 9.23
C ARG A 191 10.10 14.39 8.71
N LEU A 192 10.34 13.58 7.67
CA LEU A 192 9.34 12.77 7.02
C LEU A 192 9.45 11.31 7.44
N LEU A 193 8.30 10.64 7.53
CA LEU A 193 8.26 9.18 7.61
C LEU A 193 8.59 8.59 6.24
N SER A 194 9.41 7.56 6.25
CA SER A 194 9.77 6.75 5.09
C SER A 194 9.93 5.29 5.53
N PRO A 195 10.07 4.33 4.61
CA PRO A 195 10.37 2.94 4.98
C PRO A 195 11.69 2.77 5.76
N TYR A 196 12.52 3.81 5.81
CA TYR A 196 13.84 3.81 6.48
C TYR A 196 13.91 4.71 7.71
N THR A 197 12.81 5.38 8.08
CA THR A 197 12.74 6.30 9.24
C THR A 197 11.48 6.05 10.06
N SER A 198 11.57 6.34 11.36
CA SER A 198 10.43 6.32 12.29
C SER A 198 10.44 7.55 13.19
N PHE A 199 9.27 7.89 13.72
CA PHE A 199 9.19 8.85 14.81
C PHE A 199 9.32 8.14 16.15
N VAL A 200 10.10 8.74 17.05
CA VAL A 200 10.18 8.33 18.45
C VAL A 200 9.66 9.47 19.31
N ALA A 201 8.61 9.22 20.06
CA ALA A 201 8.14 10.13 21.09
C ALA A 201 8.88 9.79 22.39
N VAL A 202 9.62 10.77 22.94
CA VAL A 202 10.26 10.63 24.24
C VAL A 202 9.51 11.54 25.21
N GLU A 203 8.90 10.96 26.24
CA GLU A 203 8.29 11.72 27.33
C GLU A 203 9.40 12.30 28.20
N GLN A 204 9.52 13.62 28.21
CA GLN A 204 10.53 14.33 28.98
C GLN A 204 10.05 14.71 30.39
N VAL A 205 8.76 14.64 30.63
CA VAL A 205 8.16 14.93 31.94
C VAL A 205 7.70 13.62 32.56
N VAL A 206 8.21 13.33 33.74
CA VAL A 206 7.73 12.17 34.50
C VAL A 206 6.29 12.45 34.93
N SER A 207 5.33 11.84 34.24
CA SER A 207 3.90 12.04 34.48
C SER A 207 3.39 11.32 35.74
N ARG A 208 4.26 10.55 36.41
CA ARG A 208 3.89 9.77 37.60
C ARG A 208 4.95 9.91 38.70
N PRO A 209 4.56 10.19 39.97
CA PRO A 209 5.44 10.15 41.11
C PRO A 209 6.10 8.78 41.29
N MET A 210 7.36 8.75 41.70
CA MET A 210 8.02 7.49 42.02
C MET A 210 7.28 6.81 43.19
N GLY A 211 6.76 5.59 42.96
CA GLY A 211 6.05 4.81 44.00
C GLY A 211 4.59 4.50 43.67
N GLU A 212 3.99 5.14 42.67
CA GLU A 212 2.65 4.77 42.22
C GLU A 212 2.67 3.64 41.17
N SER A 213 1.84 2.62 41.36
CA SER A 213 1.66 1.54 40.36
C SER A 213 0.96 2.06 39.11
N ALA A 214 1.37 1.59 37.93
CA ALA A 214 0.68 1.92 36.69
C ALA A 214 -0.68 1.23 36.66
N ASP A 215 -1.75 2.02 36.48
CA ASP A 215 -3.08 1.48 36.25
C ASP A 215 -3.22 1.17 34.75
N SER A 216 -3.37 -0.11 34.42
CA SER A 216 -3.54 -0.54 33.05
C SER A 216 -5.03 -0.60 32.72
N LYS A 217 -5.52 0.36 31.95
CA LYS A 217 -6.89 0.35 31.47
C LYS A 217 -6.90 -0.02 29.98
N ALA A 218 -7.54 -1.13 29.67
CA ALA A 218 -7.77 -1.49 28.26
C ALA A 218 -8.70 -0.45 27.63
N VAL A 219 -8.20 0.28 26.63
CA VAL A 219 -9.02 1.18 25.82
C VAL A 219 -9.54 0.36 24.64
N PRO A 220 -10.85 0.13 24.55
CA PRO A 220 -11.40 -0.58 23.41
C PRO A 220 -11.19 0.23 22.13
N ASN A 221 -10.64 -0.39 21.10
CA ASN A 221 -10.57 0.22 19.78
C ASN A 221 -11.99 0.48 19.27
N THR A 222 -12.26 1.70 18.85
CA THR A 222 -13.51 2.02 18.15
C THR A 222 -13.56 1.23 16.84
N ALA A 223 -14.59 0.43 16.68
CA ALA A 223 -14.82 -0.25 15.40
C ALA A 223 -15.06 0.79 14.29
N PRO A 224 -14.56 0.55 13.07
CA PRO A 224 -14.88 1.41 11.92
C PRO A 224 -16.40 1.55 11.74
N LEU A 225 -16.84 2.71 11.26
CA LEU A 225 -18.25 2.98 10.95
C LEU A 225 -18.79 1.86 10.02
N GLY A 226 -19.87 1.21 10.44
CA GLY A 226 -20.50 0.10 9.71
C GLY A 226 -20.10 -1.30 10.17
N GLN A 227 -19.14 -1.45 11.10
CA GLN A 227 -18.88 -2.72 11.76
C GLN A 227 -19.58 -2.77 13.13
N SER A 228 -20.44 -3.75 13.31
CA SER A 228 -20.88 -4.13 14.65
C SER A 228 -19.66 -4.64 15.44
N PRO A 229 -19.55 -4.35 16.76
CA PRO A 229 -18.54 -4.94 17.61
C PRO A 229 -18.85 -6.42 17.84
N GLN A 230 -18.75 -7.22 16.78
CA GLN A 230 -18.69 -8.65 16.94
C GLN A 230 -17.28 -8.96 17.43
N THR A 231 -17.18 -9.52 18.60
CA THR A 231 -15.99 -10.22 19.03
C THR A 231 -15.58 -11.12 17.87
N PHE A 232 -14.45 -10.79 17.23
CA PHE A 232 -13.82 -11.68 16.28
C PHE A 232 -13.43 -12.95 17.04
N ALA A 233 -14.35 -13.88 17.14
CA ALA A 233 -13.97 -15.25 17.36
C ALA A 233 -13.29 -15.64 16.05
N TYR A 234 -11.96 -15.72 16.05
CA TYR A 234 -11.25 -16.41 14.98
C TYR A 234 -11.98 -17.70 14.72
N PRO A 235 -12.41 -18.00 13.48
CA PRO A 235 -12.97 -19.29 13.19
C PRO A 235 -11.97 -20.29 13.76
N ARG A 236 -12.40 -21.10 14.70
CA ARG A 236 -11.60 -22.21 15.18
C ARG A 236 -11.42 -23.15 14.00
N THR A 237 -10.43 -22.85 13.18
CA THR A 237 -9.85 -23.81 12.24
C THR A 237 -9.05 -24.81 13.07
N ALA A 238 -9.68 -25.33 14.12
CA ALA A 238 -9.19 -26.51 14.78
C ALA A 238 -9.28 -27.61 13.74
N THR A 239 -8.18 -27.84 13.07
CA THR A 239 -7.97 -29.11 12.39
C THR A 239 -8.46 -30.18 13.34
N THR A 240 -9.25 -31.14 12.83
CA THR A 240 -9.72 -32.32 13.58
C THR A 240 -8.55 -33.18 14.11
N GLY A 241 -7.33 -32.63 14.19
CA GLY A 241 -6.11 -33.25 14.68
C GLY A 241 -6.29 -33.93 16.06
N PRO A 242 -6.74 -33.23 17.11
CA PRO A 242 -6.97 -33.84 18.42
C PRO A 242 -8.01 -34.96 18.39
N ALA A 243 -9.10 -34.76 17.65
CA ALA A 243 -10.13 -35.80 17.50
C ALA A 243 -9.61 -37.05 16.77
N LYS A 244 -8.78 -36.88 15.75
CA LYS A 244 -8.12 -37.99 15.04
C LYS A 244 -7.13 -38.73 15.90
N VAL A 245 -6.39 -38.05 16.78
CA VAL A 245 -5.48 -38.69 17.75
C VAL A 245 -6.25 -39.53 18.72
N TRP A 246 -7.33 -39.01 19.32
CA TRP A 246 -8.18 -39.79 20.24
C TRP A 246 -8.86 -40.98 19.55
N PHE A 247 -9.29 -40.80 18.31
CA PHE A 247 -9.84 -41.92 17.52
C PHE A 247 -8.78 -43.00 17.23
N GLY A 248 -7.55 -42.60 16.91
CA GLY A 248 -6.43 -43.54 16.73
C GLY A 248 -6.09 -44.32 17.99
N VAL A 249 -6.03 -43.64 19.15
CA VAL A 249 -5.85 -44.32 20.46
C VAL A 249 -6.98 -45.29 20.76
N PHE A 250 -8.22 -44.92 20.49
CA PHE A 250 -9.36 -45.80 20.66
C PHE A 250 -9.29 -47.06 19.77
N CYS A 251 -8.92 -46.92 18.51
CA CYS A 251 -8.70 -48.05 17.60
C CYS A 251 -7.59 -48.98 18.07
N LEU A 252 -6.49 -48.46 18.59
CA LEU A 252 -5.40 -49.25 19.14
C LEU A 252 -5.84 -50.03 20.39
N PHE A 253 -6.64 -49.39 21.24
CA PHE A 253 -7.18 -50.04 22.43
C PHE A 253 -8.14 -51.18 22.07
N LEU A 254 -8.99 -51.00 21.08
CA LEU A 254 -9.90 -52.04 20.55
C LEU A 254 -9.10 -53.20 19.93
N ALA A 255 -8.05 -52.90 19.16
CA ALA A 255 -7.17 -53.93 18.58
C ALA A 255 -6.47 -54.75 19.68
N MET A 256 -6.03 -54.09 20.76
CA MET A 256 -5.38 -54.74 21.90
C MET A 256 -6.39 -55.70 22.64
N ILE A 257 -7.62 -55.26 22.85
CA ILE A 257 -8.67 -56.08 23.45
C ILE A 257 -8.94 -57.31 22.57
N ILE A 258 -9.09 -57.16 21.27
CA ILE A 258 -9.33 -58.27 20.34
C ILE A 258 -8.13 -59.23 20.34
N TRP A 259 -6.89 -58.68 20.42
CA TRP A 259 -5.69 -59.52 20.51
C TRP A 259 -5.64 -60.34 21.79
N VAL A 260 -5.97 -59.74 22.95
CA VAL A 260 -6.03 -60.44 24.26
C VAL A 260 -7.10 -61.53 24.27
N LEU A 261 -8.30 -61.22 23.71
CA LEU A 261 -9.39 -62.19 23.62
C LEU A 261 -9.13 -63.33 22.62
N ARG A 262 -8.20 -63.19 21.72
CA ARG A 262 -7.79 -64.19 20.74
C ARG A 262 -6.62 -65.06 21.19
N GLN A 263 -6.02 -64.81 22.36
CA GLN A 263 -4.94 -65.65 22.83
C GLN A 263 -5.60 -67.07 23.18
N PRO A 264 -5.14 -68.12 22.51
CA PRO A 264 -5.65 -69.48 22.84
C PRO A 264 -5.21 -69.80 24.25
N GLU A 265 -6.18 -70.37 25.02
CA GLU A 265 -5.92 -70.98 26.32
C GLU A 265 -4.82 -72.01 26.16
N VAL A 266 -3.69 -71.83 26.84
CA VAL A 266 -2.60 -72.77 26.85
C VAL A 266 -3.05 -73.89 27.80
N ASP A 267 -3.55 -75.02 27.23
CA ASP A 267 -3.88 -76.25 27.97
C ASP A 267 -2.65 -76.69 28.75
N HIS A 268 -2.80 -76.62 30.05
CA HIS A 268 -1.84 -77.24 30.96
C HIS A 268 -1.96 -78.79 30.84
N VAL A 269 -1.02 -79.40 30.16
CA VAL A 269 -0.83 -80.84 30.14
C VAL A 269 -0.24 -81.25 31.50
N PRO A 270 -0.91 -82.12 32.32
CA PRO A 270 -0.31 -82.56 33.51
C PRO A 270 0.78 -83.59 33.19
N SER A 271 1.96 -83.36 33.72
CA SER A 271 3.07 -84.33 33.67
C SER A 271 2.81 -85.44 34.71
N ASP A 272 2.37 -86.56 34.24
CA ASP A 272 2.43 -87.80 35.02
C ASP A 272 3.90 -88.32 35.00
N HIS A 273 4.42 -88.41 36.22
CA HIS A 273 5.64 -89.18 36.51
C HIS A 273 5.34 -90.59 36.89
N GLU A 274 5.85 -91.56 36.18
CA GLU A 274 6.37 -92.88 36.68
C GLU A 274 7.80 -93.01 36.17
#